data_e1be11498325442cc8ae6460921e9e64
#
_entry.id   e1be11498325442cc8ae6460921e9e64
#
_cell.length_a   1.000
_cell.length_b   1.000
_cell.length_c   1.000
_cell.angle_alpha   90.00
_cell.angle_beta   90.00
_cell.angle_gamma   90.00
#
_symmetry.space_group_name_H-M   'P 1'
#
loop_
_entity.id
_entity.type
_entity.pdbx_description
1 polymer ?
#
loop_
_entity_poly.entity_id
_entity_poly.type
_entity_poly.pdbx_seq_one_letter_code
_entity_poly.pdbx_strand_id
1 'polypeptide(L)'
;MFKRKSVLYTWCLSYGLLLLMMVVMCIMLGRNARNQLISEYKSITQTLQKQSNNAINDYFDELERCAYEISNDYLVNDFVSTPDPSGSKYYNLQPIQQSLSVYALQSGGEVSRYLYMDNIGRALSSDAIFRLHEFYASLGLEAAMSAGDFTTLLQDYHYNELYVFETGGKSEALMLTSVPLVGGTPKGTLVQVMNPETIAGMIQSNSAVEDSTTVLLDSDGSLLSATGDAAVAELLENADVSSAEDSEITLGGQLYWIQRERLPKAGWHLITVVPMSSIGAKSDWIIRRALPVMLAMVCMTAVLCLCFLYIQYKPLNRLRKELAGTAGHALSGNEYDQLLAAFTDAKSSRDQIQMLWENQRNELRQEFVQSCIEGDVVYDEKHLHQVLERLDAGFSGDWF
;
A
#
# COMPACT_ATOMS: atom_id res chain seq x y z
N MET A 1 35.39 9.50 36.68
CA MET A 1 35.13 10.77 37.40
C MET A 1 34.40 11.71 36.41
N PHE A 2 33.07 11.66 36.40
CA PHE A 2 32.25 12.53 35.53
C PHE A 2 32.29 13.95 36.08
N LYS A 3 32.98 14.89 35.37
CA LYS A 3 32.85 16.33 35.66
C LYS A 3 31.35 16.67 35.60
N ARG A 4 30.76 17.07 36.74
CA ARG A 4 29.35 17.49 36.79
C ARG A 4 29.17 18.66 35.81
N LYS A 5 28.44 18.42 34.76
CA LYS A 5 28.14 19.38 33.70
C LYS A 5 27.02 20.32 34.22
N SER A 6 26.99 21.56 33.70
CA SER A 6 25.94 22.54 34.00
C SER A 6 24.54 21.94 33.89
N VAL A 7 23.62 22.35 34.76
CA VAL A 7 22.19 21.95 34.74
C VAL A 7 21.57 22.21 33.40
N LEU A 8 21.91 23.31 32.74
CA LEU A 8 21.47 23.69 31.43
C LEU A 8 21.89 22.65 30.40
N TYR A 9 23.13 22.14 30.47
CA TYR A 9 23.62 21.09 29.56
C TYR A 9 22.82 19.79 29.71
N THR A 10 22.48 19.40 30.93
CA THR A 10 21.71 18.19 31.21
C THR A 10 20.28 18.29 30.65
N TRP A 11 19.65 19.46 30.81
CA TRP A 11 18.33 19.74 30.27
C TRP A 11 18.34 19.83 28.75
N CYS A 12 19.32 20.52 28.14
CA CYS A 12 19.48 20.55 26.68
C CYS A 12 19.69 19.15 26.09
N LEU A 13 20.47 18.29 26.76
CA LEU A 13 20.68 16.92 26.35
C LEU A 13 19.39 16.10 26.42
N SER A 14 18.60 16.25 27.49
CA SER A 14 17.31 15.55 27.67
C SER A 14 16.28 15.96 26.62
N TYR A 15 16.09 17.27 26.40
CA TYR A 15 15.17 17.76 25.39
C TYR A 15 15.67 17.48 23.97
N GLY A 16 16.98 17.52 23.73
CA GLY A 16 17.60 17.11 22.49
C GLY A 16 17.38 15.64 22.15
N LEU A 17 17.48 14.76 23.15
CA LEU A 17 17.17 13.33 23.00
C LEU A 17 15.70 13.10 22.66
N LEU A 18 14.79 13.83 23.30
CA LEU A 18 13.36 13.74 23.05
C LEU A 18 13.01 14.19 21.64
N LEU A 19 13.63 15.27 21.16
CA LEU A 19 13.47 15.78 19.81
C LEU A 19 14.06 14.80 18.76
N LEU A 20 15.23 14.22 19.05
CA LEU A 20 15.83 13.17 18.22
C LEU A 20 14.90 11.95 18.10
N MET A 21 14.34 11.50 19.23
CA MET A 21 13.40 10.37 19.24
C MET A 21 12.18 10.65 18.38
N MET A 22 11.64 11.88 18.41
CA MET A 22 10.52 12.28 17.56
C MET A 22 10.87 12.27 16.08
N VAL A 23 12.05 12.78 15.71
CA VAL A 23 12.53 12.75 14.31
C VAL A 23 12.67 11.31 13.81
N VAL A 24 13.28 10.43 14.62
CA VAL A 24 13.41 9.00 14.29
C VAL A 24 12.04 8.36 14.10
N MET A 25 11.09 8.64 14.98
CA MET A 25 9.72 8.14 14.88
C MET A 25 9.02 8.63 13.60
N CYS A 26 9.18 9.89 13.22
CA CYS A 26 8.66 10.43 11.96
C CYS A 26 9.25 9.71 10.74
N ILE A 27 10.55 9.46 10.72
CA ILE A 27 11.22 8.73 9.63
C ILE A 27 10.71 7.28 9.57
N MET A 28 10.58 6.61 10.71
CA MET A 28 10.04 5.24 10.76
C MET A 28 8.60 5.17 10.27
N LEU A 29 7.74 6.11 10.68
CA LEU A 29 6.35 6.20 10.22
C LEU A 29 6.27 6.43 8.71
N GLY A 30 7.09 7.33 8.15
CA GLY A 30 7.16 7.58 6.71
C GLY A 30 7.57 6.33 5.91
N ARG A 31 8.60 5.61 6.39
CA ARG A 31 9.03 4.34 5.76
C ARG A 31 7.97 3.26 5.83
N ASN A 32 7.34 3.11 7.00
CA ASN A 32 6.30 2.10 7.19
C ASN A 32 5.07 2.40 6.32
N ALA A 33 4.63 3.66 6.25
CA ALA A 33 3.54 4.09 5.39
C ALA A 33 3.83 3.81 3.91
N ARG A 34 5.06 4.07 3.44
CA ARG A 34 5.47 3.74 2.07
C ARG A 34 5.39 2.25 1.78
N ASN A 35 5.94 1.42 2.65
CA ASN A 35 5.93 -0.03 2.47
C ASN A 35 4.50 -0.58 2.49
N GLN A 36 3.65 -0.06 3.36
CA GLN A 36 2.25 -0.45 3.44
C GLN A 36 1.48 -0.07 2.17
N LEU A 37 1.70 1.13 1.62
CA LEU A 37 1.10 1.56 0.36
C LEU A 37 1.52 0.66 -0.81
N ILE A 38 2.81 0.33 -0.92
CA ILE A 38 3.30 -0.58 -1.97
C ILE A 38 2.64 -1.95 -1.85
N SER A 39 2.55 -2.50 -0.63
CA SER A 39 1.88 -3.78 -0.37
C SER A 39 0.40 -3.74 -0.72
N GLU A 40 -0.29 -2.64 -0.40
CA GLU A 40 -1.70 -2.45 -0.71
C GLU A 40 -1.94 -2.36 -2.23
N TYR A 41 -1.08 -1.62 -2.96
CA TYR A 41 -1.14 -1.57 -4.43
C TYR A 41 -0.94 -2.94 -5.05
N LYS A 42 0.05 -3.73 -4.59
CA LYS A 42 0.26 -5.10 -5.06
C LYS A 42 -0.98 -5.96 -4.82
N SER A 43 -1.57 -5.90 -3.64
CA SER A 43 -2.78 -6.64 -3.29
C SER A 43 -3.99 -6.24 -4.13
N ILE A 44 -4.20 -4.94 -4.38
CA ILE A 44 -5.28 -4.45 -5.24
C ILE A 44 -5.08 -4.96 -6.67
N THR A 45 -3.86 -4.85 -7.21
CA THR A 45 -3.56 -5.33 -8.57
C THR A 45 -3.80 -6.83 -8.69
N GLN A 46 -3.38 -7.64 -7.71
CA GLN A 46 -3.66 -9.07 -7.67
C GLN A 46 -5.17 -9.37 -7.64
N THR A 47 -5.93 -8.60 -6.88
CA THR A 47 -7.39 -8.76 -6.81
C THR A 47 -8.05 -8.43 -8.14
N LEU A 48 -7.64 -7.33 -8.79
CA LEU A 48 -8.18 -6.94 -10.10
C LEU A 48 -7.80 -7.94 -11.18
N GLN A 49 -6.57 -8.46 -11.16
CA GLN A 49 -6.15 -9.50 -12.11
C GLN A 49 -6.97 -10.78 -11.92
N LYS A 50 -7.23 -11.18 -10.68
CA LYS A 50 -8.11 -12.32 -10.41
C LYS A 50 -9.53 -12.11 -10.92
N GLN A 51 -10.05 -10.88 -10.81
CA GLN A 51 -11.36 -10.53 -11.38
C GLN A 51 -11.33 -10.59 -12.91
N SER A 52 -10.26 -10.08 -13.54
CA SER A 52 -10.08 -10.17 -14.99
C SER A 52 -9.97 -11.63 -15.46
N ASN A 53 -9.22 -12.46 -14.74
CA ASN A 53 -9.12 -13.89 -15.04
C ASN A 53 -10.49 -14.59 -14.97
N ASN A 54 -11.30 -14.27 -13.95
CA ASN A 54 -12.67 -14.80 -13.87
C ASN A 54 -13.52 -14.32 -15.06
N ALA A 55 -13.45 -13.04 -15.42
CA ALA A 55 -14.19 -12.51 -16.56
C ALA A 55 -13.78 -13.18 -17.90
N ILE A 56 -12.50 -13.47 -18.06
CA ILE A 56 -12.01 -14.19 -19.25
C ILE A 56 -12.47 -15.65 -19.23
N ASN A 57 -12.43 -16.32 -18.08
CA ASN A 57 -12.95 -17.67 -17.96
C ASN A 57 -14.46 -17.72 -18.26
N ASP A 58 -15.23 -16.75 -17.74
CA ASP A 58 -16.66 -16.62 -18.05
C ASP A 58 -16.90 -16.39 -19.56
N TYR A 59 -16.01 -15.61 -20.20
CA TYR A 59 -16.07 -15.43 -21.66
C TYR A 59 -15.82 -16.74 -22.41
N PHE A 60 -14.82 -17.53 -22.04
CA PHE A 60 -14.60 -18.85 -22.63
C PHE A 60 -15.73 -19.84 -22.32
N ASP A 61 -16.27 -19.79 -21.09
CA ASP A 61 -17.45 -20.60 -20.71
C ASP A 61 -18.65 -20.32 -21.61
N GLU A 62 -18.87 -19.04 -21.94
CA GLU A 62 -19.94 -18.63 -22.85
C GLU A 62 -19.70 -19.14 -24.26
N LEU A 63 -18.45 -19.07 -24.76
CA LEU A 63 -18.11 -19.64 -26.11
C LEU A 63 -18.33 -21.14 -26.16
N GLU A 64 -17.87 -21.87 -25.15
CA GLU A 64 -18.07 -23.32 -25.02
C GLU A 64 -19.55 -23.69 -24.91
N ARG A 65 -20.32 -22.94 -24.12
CA ARG A 65 -21.76 -23.15 -23.99
C ARG A 65 -22.49 -22.94 -25.29
N CYS A 66 -22.17 -21.85 -25.99
CA CYS A 66 -22.74 -21.57 -27.32
C CYS A 66 -22.39 -22.68 -28.32
N ALA A 67 -21.11 -23.14 -28.34
CA ALA A 67 -20.69 -24.23 -29.15
C ALA A 67 -21.44 -25.52 -28.85
N TYR A 68 -21.63 -25.84 -27.58
CA TYR A 68 -22.40 -27.01 -27.14
C TYR A 68 -23.87 -26.94 -27.57
N GLU A 69 -24.53 -25.79 -27.40
CA GLU A 69 -25.94 -25.59 -27.77
C GLU A 69 -26.13 -25.74 -29.28
N ILE A 70 -25.28 -25.09 -30.09
CA ILE A 70 -25.35 -25.18 -31.56
C ILE A 70 -25.05 -26.61 -32.06
N SER A 71 -24.00 -27.24 -31.51
CA SER A 71 -23.57 -28.58 -31.92
C SER A 71 -24.57 -29.68 -31.55
N ASN A 72 -25.44 -29.44 -30.58
CA ASN A 72 -26.50 -30.36 -30.17
C ASN A 72 -27.90 -29.94 -30.66
N ASP A 73 -28.02 -28.83 -31.35
CA ASP A 73 -29.31 -28.40 -31.92
C ASP A 73 -29.83 -29.43 -32.94
N TYR A 74 -31.09 -29.81 -32.79
CA TYR A 74 -31.72 -30.82 -33.65
C TYR A 74 -31.76 -30.37 -35.11
N LEU A 75 -32.11 -29.13 -35.43
CA LEU A 75 -32.20 -28.61 -36.78
C LEU A 75 -30.82 -28.58 -37.45
N VAL A 76 -29.79 -28.16 -36.70
CA VAL A 76 -28.42 -28.19 -37.18
C VAL A 76 -27.99 -29.61 -37.49
N ASN A 77 -28.17 -30.55 -36.58
CA ASN A 77 -27.77 -31.94 -36.73
C ASN A 77 -28.53 -32.65 -37.83
N ASP A 78 -29.84 -32.44 -37.98
CA ASP A 78 -30.65 -33.01 -39.10
C ASP A 78 -30.15 -32.46 -40.47
N PHE A 79 -29.87 -31.15 -40.51
CA PHE A 79 -29.40 -30.53 -41.75
C PHE A 79 -28.00 -31.02 -42.17
N VAL A 80 -27.01 -30.98 -41.27
CA VAL A 80 -25.63 -31.40 -41.64
C VAL A 80 -25.54 -32.91 -41.90
N SER A 81 -26.43 -33.72 -41.35
CA SER A 81 -26.47 -35.17 -41.54
C SER A 81 -27.18 -35.58 -42.85
N THR A 82 -27.86 -34.68 -43.48
CA THR A 82 -28.55 -34.98 -44.77
C THR A 82 -27.56 -34.85 -45.94
N PRO A 83 -27.27 -35.90 -46.71
CA PRO A 83 -26.19 -35.89 -47.70
C PRO A 83 -26.38 -34.91 -48.88
N ASP A 84 -27.59 -34.60 -49.29
CA ASP A 84 -27.89 -33.63 -50.33
C ASP A 84 -29.21 -32.94 -50.00
N PRO A 85 -29.17 -31.92 -49.15
CA PRO A 85 -30.38 -31.21 -48.76
C PRO A 85 -30.96 -30.44 -49.94
N SER A 86 -32.15 -30.81 -50.37
CA SER A 86 -32.86 -30.16 -51.49
C SER A 86 -34.30 -29.82 -51.09
N GLY A 87 -34.93 -28.90 -51.81
CA GLY A 87 -36.32 -28.54 -51.63
C GLY A 87 -36.63 -27.96 -50.23
N SER A 88 -37.55 -28.58 -49.48
CA SER A 88 -38.00 -28.08 -48.20
C SER A 88 -36.92 -28.06 -47.10
N LYS A 89 -35.91 -28.94 -47.19
CA LYS A 89 -34.80 -28.93 -46.19
C LYS A 89 -33.91 -27.70 -46.30
N TYR A 90 -33.79 -27.09 -47.46
CA TYR A 90 -33.05 -25.83 -47.62
C TYR A 90 -33.66 -24.66 -46.85
N TYR A 91 -34.96 -24.71 -46.56
CA TYR A 91 -35.64 -23.70 -45.67
C TYR A 91 -35.20 -23.78 -44.25
N ASN A 92 -34.62 -24.90 -43.78
CA ASN A 92 -34.06 -25.02 -42.43
C ASN A 92 -32.80 -24.17 -42.22
N LEU A 93 -32.15 -23.69 -43.28
CA LEU A 93 -31.02 -22.76 -43.15
C LEU A 93 -31.41 -21.43 -42.47
N GLN A 94 -32.63 -20.94 -42.74
CA GLN A 94 -33.09 -19.67 -42.17
C GLN A 94 -33.22 -19.72 -40.64
N PRO A 95 -33.87 -20.72 -40.01
CA PRO A 95 -33.91 -20.81 -38.55
C PRO A 95 -32.53 -21.08 -37.92
N ILE A 96 -31.63 -21.84 -38.59
CA ILE A 96 -30.26 -22.04 -38.11
C ILE A 96 -29.48 -20.70 -38.14
N GLN A 97 -29.62 -19.92 -39.22
CA GLN A 97 -29.03 -18.58 -39.32
C GLN A 97 -29.56 -17.63 -38.27
N GLN A 98 -30.87 -17.70 -37.97
CA GLN A 98 -31.48 -16.90 -36.91
C GLN A 98 -30.93 -17.28 -35.54
N SER A 99 -30.72 -18.56 -35.27
CA SER A 99 -30.06 -19.01 -34.03
C SER A 99 -28.66 -18.43 -33.91
N LEU A 100 -27.85 -18.52 -34.96
CA LEU A 100 -26.50 -17.92 -35.01
C LEU A 100 -26.53 -16.39 -34.73
N SER A 101 -27.55 -15.69 -35.27
CA SER A 101 -27.70 -14.25 -35.05
C SER A 101 -28.03 -13.90 -33.59
N VAL A 102 -28.83 -14.73 -32.91
CA VAL A 102 -29.12 -14.55 -31.48
C VAL A 102 -27.84 -14.67 -30.66
N TYR A 103 -27.04 -15.69 -30.91
CA TYR A 103 -25.76 -15.86 -30.23
C TYR A 103 -24.75 -14.74 -30.54
N ALA A 104 -24.75 -14.23 -31.80
CA ALA A 104 -23.90 -13.08 -32.16
C ALA A 104 -24.27 -11.82 -31.36
N LEU A 105 -25.57 -11.58 -31.14
CA LEU A 105 -26.06 -10.45 -30.35
C LEU A 105 -25.70 -10.60 -28.84
N GLN A 106 -25.77 -11.82 -28.31
CA GLN A 106 -25.41 -12.08 -26.90
C GLN A 106 -23.94 -11.77 -26.58
N SER A 107 -23.04 -12.03 -27.54
CA SER A 107 -21.61 -11.72 -27.38
C SER A 107 -21.22 -10.27 -27.71
N GLY A 108 -22.19 -9.37 -27.87
CA GLY A 108 -21.93 -7.97 -28.22
C GLY A 108 -21.30 -7.74 -29.58
N GLY A 109 -21.29 -8.76 -30.47
CA GLY A 109 -20.68 -8.69 -31.80
C GLY A 109 -19.15 -8.85 -31.80
N GLU A 110 -18.53 -9.17 -30.67
CA GLU A 110 -17.07 -9.36 -30.56
C GLU A 110 -16.59 -10.71 -31.11
N VAL A 111 -17.52 -11.67 -31.28
CA VAL A 111 -17.23 -13.00 -31.77
C VAL A 111 -18.02 -13.26 -33.06
N SER A 112 -17.32 -13.49 -34.15
CA SER A 112 -17.92 -13.93 -35.41
C SER A 112 -18.06 -15.45 -35.40
N ARG A 113 -19.27 -15.96 -35.74
CA ARG A 113 -19.59 -17.39 -35.74
C ARG A 113 -19.95 -17.88 -37.12
N TYR A 114 -19.32 -18.96 -37.53
CA TYR A 114 -19.53 -19.60 -38.80
C TYR A 114 -19.78 -21.09 -38.58
N LEU A 115 -20.85 -21.62 -39.15
CA LEU A 115 -21.13 -23.06 -39.18
C LEU A 115 -20.75 -23.59 -40.55
N TYR A 116 -19.59 -24.26 -40.64
CA TYR A 116 -19.22 -25.00 -41.85
C TYR A 116 -20.02 -26.30 -41.95
N MET A 117 -20.56 -26.58 -43.12
CA MET A 117 -21.40 -27.75 -43.38
C MET A 117 -20.77 -28.52 -44.55
N ASP A 118 -20.25 -29.71 -44.25
CA ASP A 118 -19.54 -30.55 -45.23
C ASP A 118 -20.44 -31.01 -46.38
N ASN A 119 -21.71 -31.34 -46.08
CA ASN A 119 -22.68 -31.82 -47.05
C ASN A 119 -22.99 -30.85 -48.21
N ILE A 120 -22.81 -29.55 -48.00
CA ILE A 120 -23.02 -28.53 -49.06
C ILE A 120 -21.75 -27.74 -49.37
N GLY A 121 -20.64 -27.97 -48.62
CA GLY A 121 -19.36 -27.26 -48.80
C GLY A 121 -19.45 -25.77 -48.60
N ARG A 122 -20.24 -25.31 -47.59
CA ARG A 122 -20.49 -23.89 -47.34
C ARG A 122 -20.42 -23.58 -45.84
N ALA A 123 -20.08 -22.35 -45.53
CA ALA A 123 -20.12 -21.80 -44.18
C ALA A 123 -21.29 -20.82 -44.05
N LEU A 124 -22.09 -20.96 -43.00
CA LEU A 124 -23.23 -20.14 -42.67
C LEU A 124 -22.84 -19.20 -41.50
N SER A 125 -23.01 -17.90 -41.69
CA SER A 125 -22.92 -16.93 -40.59
C SER A 125 -24.31 -16.38 -40.25
N SER A 126 -24.37 -15.47 -39.28
CA SER A 126 -25.61 -14.79 -38.88
C SER A 126 -26.32 -14.05 -40.03
N ASP A 127 -25.59 -13.61 -41.05
CA ASP A 127 -26.05 -12.69 -42.09
C ASP A 127 -25.81 -13.18 -43.49
N ALA A 128 -24.93 -14.18 -43.72
CA ALA A 128 -24.55 -14.63 -45.05
C ALA A 128 -24.22 -16.13 -45.11
N ILE A 129 -24.23 -16.65 -46.32
CA ILE A 129 -23.77 -18.01 -46.69
C ILE A 129 -22.58 -17.87 -47.61
N PHE A 130 -21.43 -18.36 -47.14
CA PHE A 130 -20.18 -18.31 -47.90
C PHE A 130 -19.87 -19.62 -48.57
N ARG A 131 -19.30 -19.57 -49.79
CA ARG A 131 -18.59 -20.73 -50.31
C ARG A 131 -17.28 -20.93 -49.56
N LEU A 132 -16.75 -22.15 -49.52
CA LEU A 132 -15.55 -22.46 -48.78
C LEU A 132 -14.38 -21.51 -49.07
N HIS A 133 -14.13 -21.19 -50.35
CA HIS A 133 -13.06 -20.27 -50.73
C HIS A 133 -13.31 -18.82 -50.32
N GLU A 134 -14.58 -18.37 -50.32
CA GLU A 134 -14.99 -17.06 -49.85
C GLU A 134 -14.84 -16.97 -48.31
N PHE A 135 -15.19 -18.04 -47.60
CA PHE A 135 -15.03 -18.17 -46.18
C PHE A 135 -13.55 -18.14 -45.79
N TYR A 136 -12.71 -18.94 -46.43
CA TYR A 136 -11.27 -18.94 -46.24
C TYR A 136 -10.64 -17.55 -46.44
N ALA A 137 -11.01 -16.88 -47.54
CA ALA A 137 -10.53 -15.53 -47.83
C ALA A 137 -11.05 -14.50 -46.82
N SER A 138 -12.29 -14.66 -46.32
CA SER A 138 -12.87 -13.74 -45.31
C SER A 138 -12.17 -13.81 -43.96
N LEU A 139 -11.55 -14.96 -43.65
CA LEU A 139 -10.74 -15.14 -42.44
C LEU A 139 -9.28 -14.66 -42.62
N GLY A 140 -8.87 -14.29 -43.84
CA GLY A 140 -7.51 -13.84 -44.13
C GLY A 140 -6.42 -14.89 -43.89
N LEU A 141 -6.76 -16.17 -43.88
CA LEU A 141 -5.85 -17.28 -43.56
C LEU A 141 -4.83 -17.62 -44.65
N GLU A 142 -4.86 -16.90 -45.79
CA GLU A 142 -4.00 -17.17 -46.98
C GLU A 142 -2.50 -17.13 -46.65
N ALA A 143 -2.10 -16.35 -45.66
CA ALA A 143 -0.70 -16.25 -45.21
C ALA A 143 -0.31 -17.35 -44.22
N ALA A 144 -1.27 -17.91 -43.50
CA ALA A 144 -1.02 -18.84 -42.38
C ALA A 144 -1.08 -20.31 -42.81
N MET A 145 -2.01 -20.69 -43.72
CA MET A 145 -2.17 -22.07 -44.16
C MET A 145 -2.71 -22.12 -45.59
N SER A 146 -2.59 -23.30 -46.26
CA SER A 146 -3.18 -23.49 -47.56
C SER A 146 -4.70 -23.77 -47.49
N ALA A 147 -5.44 -23.48 -48.55
CA ALA A 147 -6.88 -23.78 -48.61
C ALA A 147 -7.19 -25.28 -48.45
N GLY A 148 -6.26 -26.16 -48.86
CA GLY A 148 -6.38 -27.61 -48.68
C GLY A 148 -6.25 -28.01 -47.22
N ASP A 149 -5.26 -27.47 -46.52
CA ASP A 149 -5.05 -27.72 -45.09
C ASP A 149 -6.21 -27.18 -44.24
N PHE A 150 -6.74 -25.99 -44.60
CA PHE A 150 -7.94 -25.44 -43.98
C PHE A 150 -9.17 -26.32 -44.14
N THR A 151 -9.34 -26.90 -45.34
CA THR A 151 -10.45 -27.84 -45.60
C THR A 151 -10.32 -29.09 -44.75
N THR A 152 -9.10 -29.65 -44.65
CA THR A 152 -8.82 -30.80 -43.79
C THR A 152 -9.08 -30.47 -42.34
N LEU A 153 -8.61 -29.31 -41.88
CA LEU A 153 -8.86 -28.81 -40.52
C LEU A 153 -10.36 -28.74 -40.21
N LEU A 154 -11.20 -28.23 -41.14
CA LEU A 154 -12.65 -28.16 -40.91
C LEU A 154 -13.36 -29.53 -40.91
N GLN A 155 -12.73 -30.56 -41.47
CA GLN A 155 -13.28 -31.92 -41.53
C GLN A 155 -12.79 -32.83 -40.39
N ASP A 156 -11.72 -32.44 -39.71
CA ASP A 156 -11.22 -33.16 -38.54
C ASP A 156 -12.15 -32.97 -37.34
N TYR A 157 -11.97 -33.87 -36.33
CA TYR A 157 -12.75 -33.77 -35.11
C TYR A 157 -12.12 -32.79 -34.12
N HIS A 158 -12.91 -31.84 -33.69
CA HIS A 158 -12.51 -30.80 -32.73
C HIS A 158 -13.46 -30.74 -31.50
N TYR A 159 -12.90 -30.60 -30.36
CA TYR A 159 -13.64 -30.34 -29.13
C TYR A 159 -13.18 -29.04 -28.50
N ASN A 160 -13.74 -27.92 -28.90
CA ASN A 160 -13.38 -26.57 -28.46
C ASN A 160 -11.86 -26.31 -28.60
N GLU A 161 -11.26 -26.79 -29.68
CA GLU A 161 -9.84 -26.61 -29.94
C GLU A 161 -9.56 -25.17 -30.41
N LEU A 162 -8.49 -24.59 -29.88
CA LEU A 162 -8.10 -23.22 -30.14
C LEU A 162 -6.91 -23.18 -31.09
N TYR A 163 -7.05 -22.44 -32.17
CA TYR A 163 -5.99 -22.20 -33.16
C TYR A 163 -5.74 -20.72 -33.27
N VAL A 164 -4.46 -20.30 -33.27
CA VAL A 164 -4.06 -18.92 -33.43
C VAL A 164 -3.36 -18.71 -34.73
N PHE A 165 -3.70 -17.65 -35.45
CA PHE A 165 -3.13 -17.27 -36.72
C PHE A 165 -2.76 -15.80 -36.75
N GLU A 166 -1.69 -15.49 -37.45
CA GLU A 166 -1.34 -14.10 -37.75
C GLU A 166 -1.94 -13.69 -39.12
N THR A 167 -2.76 -12.66 -39.08
CA THR A 167 -3.41 -12.11 -40.29
C THR A 167 -3.15 -10.61 -40.34
N GLY A 168 -2.39 -10.17 -41.36
CA GLY A 168 -2.14 -8.74 -41.57
C GLY A 168 -1.44 -8.03 -40.41
N GLY A 169 -0.62 -8.75 -39.63
CA GLY A 169 0.08 -8.20 -38.45
C GLY A 169 -0.79 -8.16 -37.20
N LYS A 170 -1.92 -8.86 -37.21
CA LYS A 170 -2.78 -9.07 -36.03
C LYS A 170 -2.95 -10.54 -35.78
N SER A 171 -2.97 -10.94 -34.54
CA SER A 171 -3.30 -12.31 -34.16
C SER A 171 -4.82 -12.45 -34.07
N GLU A 172 -5.35 -13.50 -34.70
CA GLU A 172 -6.74 -13.94 -34.58
C GLU A 172 -6.78 -15.36 -34.01
N ALA A 173 -7.77 -15.66 -33.18
CA ALA A 173 -7.94 -16.98 -32.59
C ALA A 173 -9.25 -17.61 -33.12
N LEU A 174 -9.16 -18.85 -33.55
CA LEU A 174 -10.31 -19.64 -33.97
C LEU A 174 -10.57 -20.74 -32.96
N MET A 175 -11.77 -20.80 -32.39
CA MET A 175 -12.23 -21.95 -31.63
C MET A 175 -13.08 -22.85 -32.52
N LEU A 176 -12.64 -24.11 -32.69
CA LEU A 176 -13.27 -25.10 -33.53
C LEU A 176 -14.03 -26.13 -32.68
N THR A 177 -15.28 -26.39 -33.09
CA THR A 177 -16.11 -27.39 -32.41
C THR A 177 -16.88 -28.21 -33.43
N SER A 178 -16.71 -29.52 -33.41
CA SER A 178 -17.35 -30.42 -34.36
C SER A 178 -18.86 -30.53 -34.19
N VAL A 179 -19.58 -30.70 -35.27
CA VAL A 179 -21.02 -30.89 -35.35
C VAL A 179 -21.33 -32.19 -36.07
N PRO A 180 -22.02 -33.17 -35.46
CA PRO A 180 -22.38 -33.25 -34.05
C PRO A 180 -21.16 -33.39 -33.15
N LEU A 181 -21.29 -32.89 -31.90
CA LEU A 181 -20.20 -32.97 -30.94
C LEU A 181 -19.96 -34.40 -30.43
N VAL A 182 -21.01 -35.20 -30.34
CA VAL A 182 -20.98 -36.57 -29.85
C VAL A 182 -21.66 -37.50 -30.87
N GLY A 183 -21.04 -38.67 -31.10
CA GLY A 183 -21.76 -39.78 -31.75
C GLY A 183 -21.47 -39.98 -33.26
N GLY A 184 -20.28 -39.67 -33.75
CA GLY A 184 -19.92 -40.06 -35.11
C GLY A 184 -18.79 -39.26 -35.74
N THR A 185 -18.59 -39.44 -37.05
CA THR A 185 -17.70 -38.58 -37.85
C THR A 185 -18.29 -37.17 -37.96
N PRO A 186 -17.50 -36.13 -37.80
CA PRO A 186 -17.94 -34.75 -37.98
C PRO A 186 -18.67 -34.58 -39.34
N LYS A 187 -19.76 -33.83 -39.33
CA LYS A 187 -20.54 -33.48 -40.54
C LYS A 187 -20.46 -31.99 -40.84
N GLY A 188 -19.92 -31.27 -39.91
CA GLY A 188 -19.67 -29.84 -40.00
C GLY A 188 -18.85 -29.38 -38.81
N THR A 189 -18.44 -28.11 -38.83
CA THR A 189 -17.60 -27.50 -37.79
C THR A 189 -18.09 -26.09 -37.51
N LEU A 190 -18.37 -25.82 -36.25
CA LEU A 190 -18.60 -24.47 -35.77
C LEU A 190 -17.24 -23.79 -35.58
N VAL A 191 -17.06 -22.67 -36.26
CA VAL A 191 -15.87 -21.82 -36.18
C VAL A 191 -16.25 -20.53 -35.45
N GLN A 192 -15.69 -20.29 -34.31
CA GLN A 192 -15.84 -19.04 -33.56
C GLN A 192 -14.54 -18.25 -33.68
N VAL A 193 -14.62 -17.06 -34.27
CA VAL A 193 -13.47 -16.17 -34.51
C VAL A 193 -13.46 -15.12 -33.41
N MET A 194 -12.38 -15.03 -32.70
CA MET A 194 -12.19 -14.07 -31.62
C MET A 194 -10.88 -13.28 -31.81
N ASN A 195 -10.87 -12.02 -31.39
CA ASN A 195 -9.68 -11.20 -31.40
C ASN A 195 -8.99 -11.24 -30.02
N PRO A 196 -7.74 -11.73 -29.93
CA PRO A 196 -6.98 -11.69 -28.66
C PRO A 196 -6.81 -10.29 -28.05
N GLU A 197 -6.85 -9.23 -28.88
CA GLU A 197 -6.84 -7.84 -28.40
C GLU A 197 -8.04 -7.53 -27.47
N THR A 198 -9.20 -8.12 -27.74
CA THR A 198 -10.40 -7.96 -26.90
C THR A 198 -10.15 -8.52 -25.51
N ILE A 199 -9.52 -9.70 -25.43
CA ILE A 199 -9.17 -10.33 -24.14
C ILE A 199 -8.15 -9.48 -23.38
N ALA A 200 -7.11 -9.00 -24.06
CA ALA A 200 -6.11 -8.11 -23.45
C ALA A 200 -6.73 -6.78 -23.00
N GLY A 201 -7.69 -6.24 -23.77
CA GLY A 201 -8.46 -5.03 -23.41
C GLY A 201 -9.32 -5.21 -22.18
N MET A 202 -9.96 -6.37 -21.98
CA MET A 202 -10.72 -6.69 -20.75
C MET A 202 -9.85 -6.61 -19.49
N ILE A 203 -8.59 -6.95 -19.61
CA ILE A 203 -7.64 -6.94 -18.51
C ILE A 203 -7.14 -5.53 -18.23
N GLN A 204 -6.77 -4.79 -19.27
CA GLN A 204 -6.28 -3.42 -19.12
C GLN A 204 -7.32 -2.49 -18.51
N SER A 205 -8.60 -2.66 -18.86
CA SER A 205 -9.70 -1.85 -18.30
C SER A 205 -9.81 -2.00 -16.77
N ASN A 206 -9.33 -3.10 -16.22
CA ASN A 206 -9.33 -3.39 -14.78
C ASN A 206 -7.98 -3.15 -14.11
N SER A 207 -6.99 -2.56 -14.82
CA SER A 207 -5.69 -2.28 -14.20
C SER A 207 -5.77 -1.13 -13.20
N ALA A 208 -5.21 -1.32 -12.00
CA ALA A 208 -5.10 -0.28 -10.98
C ALA A 208 -4.04 0.78 -11.31
N VAL A 209 -3.17 0.51 -12.27
CA VAL A 209 -2.03 1.36 -12.64
C VAL A 209 -2.13 1.71 -14.12
N GLU A 210 -2.24 3.01 -14.42
CA GLU A 210 -2.38 3.52 -15.78
C GLU A 210 -1.20 3.17 -16.71
N ASP A 211 0.02 3.04 -16.14
CA ASP A 211 1.24 2.73 -16.88
C ASP A 211 1.55 1.23 -16.93
N SER A 212 0.59 0.35 -16.64
CA SER A 212 0.80 -1.09 -16.73
C SER A 212 0.81 -1.55 -18.17
N THR A 213 1.71 -2.49 -18.49
CA THR A 213 1.75 -3.18 -19.78
C THR A 213 1.27 -4.60 -19.57
N THR A 214 0.30 -5.03 -20.39
CA THR A 214 -0.20 -6.40 -20.38
C THR A 214 0.13 -7.08 -21.69
N VAL A 215 0.68 -8.28 -21.59
CA VAL A 215 1.08 -9.12 -22.72
C VAL A 215 0.35 -10.44 -22.60
N LEU A 216 -0.29 -10.86 -23.69
CA LEU A 216 -0.94 -12.14 -23.84
C LEU A 216 -0.06 -13.02 -24.73
N LEU A 217 0.39 -14.16 -24.20
CA LEU A 217 1.20 -15.13 -24.90
C LEU A 217 0.40 -16.42 -25.10
N ASP A 218 0.65 -17.12 -26.19
CA ASP A 218 0.11 -18.47 -26.38
C ASP A 218 0.82 -19.53 -25.53
N SER A 219 0.45 -20.81 -25.74
CA SER A 219 1.07 -21.94 -25.02
C SER A 219 2.56 -22.11 -25.33
N ASP A 220 3.01 -21.65 -26.49
CA ASP A 220 4.39 -21.76 -26.98
C ASP A 220 5.24 -20.53 -26.63
N GLY A 221 4.60 -19.50 -26.03
CA GLY A 221 5.23 -18.26 -25.65
C GLY A 221 5.25 -17.18 -26.74
N SER A 222 4.55 -17.41 -27.88
CA SER A 222 4.43 -16.41 -28.93
C SER A 222 3.48 -15.29 -28.53
N LEU A 223 3.80 -14.06 -28.93
CA LEU A 223 3.00 -12.88 -28.61
C LEU A 223 1.66 -12.90 -29.38
N LEU A 224 0.56 -12.93 -28.64
CA LEU A 224 -0.80 -12.84 -29.23
C LEU A 224 -1.29 -11.40 -29.27
N SER A 225 -1.10 -10.68 -28.20
CA SER A 225 -1.51 -9.28 -28.07
C SER A 225 -0.72 -8.59 -26.95
N ALA A 226 -0.52 -7.28 -27.13
CA ALA A 226 0.08 -6.43 -26.11
C ALA A 226 -0.70 -5.12 -26.00
N THR A 227 -0.91 -4.69 -24.75
CA THR A 227 -1.51 -3.40 -24.45
C THR A 227 -0.62 -2.62 -23.49
N GLY A 228 -0.46 -1.32 -23.71
CA GLY A 228 0.44 -0.47 -22.93
C GLY A 228 1.69 -0.06 -23.70
N ASP A 229 2.86 -0.10 -23.06
CA ASP A 229 4.13 0.33 -23.67
C ASP A 229 4.69 -0.77 -24.58
N ALA A 230 4.75 -0.48 -25.91
CA ALA A 230 5.26 -1.40 -26.92
C ALA A 230 6.73 -1.79 -26.69
N ALA A 231 7.55 -0.90 -26.17
CA ALA A 231 8.96 -1.20 -25.89
C ALA A 231 9.10 -2.22 -24.74
N VAL A 232 8.20 -2.17 -23.76
CA VAL A 232 8.16 -3.15 -22.65
C VAL A 232 7.66 -4.50 -23.16
N ALA A 233 6.68 -4.51 -24.07
CA ALA A 233 6.16 -5.74 -24.67
C ALA A 233 7.24 -6.47 -25.48
N GLU A 234 8.02 -5.76 -26.30
CA GLU A 234 9.15 -6.31 -27.07
C GLU A 234 10.27 -6.86 -26.17
N LEU A 235 10.55 -6.18 -25.05
CA LEU A 235 11.51 -6.67 -24.06
C LEU A 235 11.05 -7.95 -23.37
N LEU A 236 9.74 -8.11 -23.16
CA LEU A 236 9.16 -9.30 -22.54
C LEU A 236 9.16 -10.51 -23.49
N GLU A 237 8.90 -10.30 -24.78
CA GLU A 237 8.97 -11.36 -25.80
C GLU A 237 10.38 -11.95 -25.90
N ASN A 238 11.41 -11.10 -25.76
CA ASN A 238 12.82 -11.51 -25.81
C ASN A 238 13.38 -12.01 -24.47
N ALA A 239 12.66 -11.81 -23.36
CA ALA A 239 13.07 -12.25 -22.04
C ALA A 239 12.48 -13.64 -21.75
N ASP A 240 13.30 -14.57 -21.28
CA ASP A 240 12.81 -15.86 -20.79
C ASP A 240 12.05 -15.66 -19.45
N VAL A 241 10.85 -15.09 -19.57
CA VAL A 241 9.94 -14.81 -18.45
C VAL A 241 9.17 -16.08 -18.04
N SER A 242 9.46 -17.22 -18.68
CA SER A 242 8.73 -18.47 -18.52
C SER A 242 8.76 -19.06 -17.10
N SER A 243 9.73 -18.68 -16.27
CA SER A 243 9.98 -19.28 -14.95
C SER A 243 9.70 -18.38 -13.74
N ALA A 244 9.33 -17.11 -13.95
CA ALA A 244 9.15 -16.17 -12.83
C ALA A 244 7.70 -16.16 -12.36
N GLU A 245 7.42 -16.79 -11.23
CA GLU A 245 6.26 -16.43 -10.38
C GLU A 245 6.43 -14.99 -9.91
N ASP A 246 5.33 -14.27 -9.57
CA ASP A 246 5.26 -12.88 -9.08
C ASP A 246 6.61 -12.31 -8.59
N SER A 247 7.41 -11.75 -9.47
CA SER A 247 8.78 -11.33 -9.17
C SER A 247 9.07 -9.90 -9.62
N GLU A 248 10.10 -9.31 -9.04
CA GLU A 248 10.63 -8.05 -9.48
C GLU A 248 11.75 -8.32 -10.50
N ILE A 249 11.62 -7.75 -11.71
CA ILE A 249 12.62 -7.87 -12.77
C ILE A 249 13.11 -6.50 -13.22
N THR A 250 14.36 -6.43 -13.65
CA THR A 250 14.93 -5.22 -14.24
C THR A 250 14.95 -5.36 -15.75
N LEU A 251 14.11 -4.56 -16.44
CA LEU A 251 14.04 -4.48 -17.91
C LEU A 251 14.51 -3.09 -18.33
N GLY A 252 15.45 -3.00 -19.27
CA GLY A 252 15.94 -1.72 -19.78
C GLY A 252 16.52 -0.79 -18.70
N GLY A 253 16.98 -1.31 -17.54
CA GLY A 253 17.50 -0.53 -16.43
C GLY A 253 16.43 0.02 -15.47
N GLN A 254 15.16 -0.29 -15.69
CA GLN A 254 14.06 0.03 -14.77
C GLN A 254 13.57 -1.23 -14.07
N LEU A 255 13.14 -1.06 -12.82
CA LEU A 255 12.59 -2.13 -12.01
C LEU A 255 11.09 -2.22 -12.25
N TYR A 256 10.64 -3.41 -12.63
CA TYR A 256 9.24 -3.75 -12.87
C TYR A 256 8.78 -4.85 -11.91
N TRP A 257 7.55 -4.80 -11.50
CA TRP A 257 6.86 -5.90 -10.88
C TRP A 257 6.06 -6.65 -11.92
N ILE A 258 6.33 -7.95 -12.04
CA ILE A 258 5.67 -8.84 -13.00
C ILE A 258 4.71 -9.73 -12.26
N GLN A 259 3.52 -9.85 -12.81
CA GLN A 259 2.51 -10.79 -12.41
C GLN A 259 2.14 -11.67 -13.60
N ARG A 260 2.16 -12.99 -13.40
CA ARG A 260 1.83 -13.98 -14.42
C ARG A 260 0.61 -14.76 -13.99
N GLU A 261 -0.32 -14.94 -14.93
CA GLU A 261 -1.51 -15.76 -14.77
C GLU A 261 -1.63 -16.70 -15.95
N ARG A 262 -2.03 -17.95 -15.70
CA ARG A 262 -2.34 -18.90 -16.75
C ARG A 262 -3.84 -18.92 -16.98
N LEU A 263 -4.26 -18.82 -18.23
CA LEU A 263 -5.64 -19.00 -18.67
C LEU A 263 -5.86 -20.49 -18.96
N PRO A 264 -6.47 -21.26 -18.04
CA PRO A 264 -6.43 -22.72 -18.13
C PRO A 264 -7.21 -23.27 -19.34
N LYS A 265 -8.23 -22.56 -19.82
CA LYS A 265 -9.05 -22.98 -20.96
C LYS A 265 -8.36 -22.79 -22.30
N ALA A 266 -7.67 -21.68 -22.47
CA ALA A 266 -6.93 -21.38 -23.68
C ALA A 266 -5.51 -21.96 -23.68
N GLY A 267 -4.97 -22.29 -22.50
CA GLY A 267 -3.56 -22.64 -22.34
C GLY A 267 -2.63 -21.43 -22.43
N TRP A 268 -3.18 -20.22 -22.57
CA TRP A 268 -2.46 -18.97 -22.75
C TRP A 268 -1.88 -18.45 -21.44
N HIS A 269 -0.90 -17.58 -21.57
CA HIS A 269 -0.26 -16.91 -20.45
C HIS A 269 -0.49 -15.41 -20.51
N LEU A 270 -1.01 -14.87 -19.42
CA LEU A 270 -1.19 -13.45 -19.23
C LEU A 270 -0.07 -12.91 -18.36
N ILE A 271 0.65 -11.92 -18.85
CA ILE A 271 1.73 -11.27 -18.12
C ILE A 271 1.38 -9.79 -17.99
N THR A 272 1.21 -9.35 -16.75
CA THR A 272 1.03 -7.93 -16.42
C THR A 272 2.31 -7.39 -15.79
N VAL A 273 2.81 -6.32 -16.36
CA VAL A 273 4.06 -5.67 -15.93
C VAL A 273 3.75 -4.27 -15.48
N VAL A 274 4.16 -3.94 -14.26
CA VAL A 274 3.91 -2.65 -13.63
C VAL A 274 5.25 -2.00 -13.26
N PRO A 275 5.55 -0.78 -13.76
CA PRO A 275 6.75 -0.07 -13.36
C PRO A 275 6.72 0.24 -11.86
N MET A 276 7.77 -0.15 -11.12
CA MET A 276 7.89 0.19 -9.69
C MET A 276 7.98 1.70 -9.47
N SER A 277 8.46 2.46 -10.47
CA SER A 277 8.45 3.92 -10.48
C SER A 277 7.05 4.51 -10.41
N SER A 278 6.07 3.94 -11.11
CA SER A 278 4.67 4.41 -11.12
C SER A 278 3.98 4.12 -9.78
N ILE A 279 4.24 2.94 -9.20
CA ILE A 279 3.79 2.61 -7.84
C ILE A 279 4.44 3.57 -6.83
N GLY A 280 5.76 3.81 -6.97
CA GLY A 280 6.52 4.73 -6.14
C GLY A 280 6.03 6.18 -6.26
N ALA A 281 5.74 6.66 -7.46
CA ALA A 281 5.29 8.03 -7.70
C ALA A 281 3.96 8.36 -7.00
N LYS A 282 2.99 7.45 -7.01
CA LYS A 282 1.73 7.60 -6.26
C LYS A 282 1.98 7.63 -4.76
N SER A 283 2.88 6.78 -4.25
CA SER A 283 3.31 6.78 -2.85
C SER A 283 4.05 8.06 -2.46
N ASP A 284 4.97 8.54 -3.31
CA ASP A 284 5.75 9.75 -3.07
C ASP A 284 4.88 11.01 -3.02
N TRP A 285 3.79 11.07 -3.78
CA TRP A 285 2.84 12.18 -3.72
C TRP A 285 2.17 12.30 -2.34
N ILE A 286 1.78 11.17 -1.74
CA ILE A 286 1.19 11.14 -0.39
C ILE A 286 2.24 11.56 0.64
N ILE A 287 3.47 11.04 0.52
CA ILE A 287 4.58 11.39 1.41
C ILE A 287 4.93 12.87 1.30
N ARG A 288 4.98 13.44 0.09
CA ARG A 288 5.21 14.89 -0.12
C ARG A 288 4.15 15.76 0.56
N ARG A 289 2.90 15.32 0.63
CA ARG A 289 1.85 16.04 1.38
C ARG A 289 1.94 15.85 2.89
N ALA A 290 2.41 14.71 3.37
CA ALA A 290 2.61 14.44 4.78
C ALA A 290 3.86 15.14 5.35
N LEU A 291 4.90 15.33 4.51
CA LEU A 291 6.18 15.92 4.92
C LEU A 291 6.06 17.30 5.59
N PRO A 292 5.30 18.29 5.07
CA PRO A 292 5.15 19.58 5.73
C PRO A 292 4.45 19.47 7.09
N VAL A 293 3.50 18.54 7.24
CA VAL A 293 2.82 18.29 8.52
C VAL A 293 3.80 17.72 9.53
N MET A 294 4.61 16.74 9.12
CA MET A 294 5.66 16.15 9.97
C MET A 294 6.69 17.21 10.38
N LEU A 295 7.12 18.07 9.43
CA LEU A 295 8.04 19.16 9.71
C LEU A 295 7.43 20.17 10.69
N ALA A 296 6.17 20.54 10.51
CA ALA A 296 5.46 21.44 11.42
C ALA A 296 5.38 20.87 12.85
N MET A 297 5.12 19.57 12.99
CA MET A 297 5.14 18.88 14.30
C MET A 297 6.51 18.92 14.96
N VAL A 298 7.58 18.66 14.21
CA VAL A 298 8.96 18.74 14.73
C VAL A 298 9.30 20.18 15.16
N CYS A 299 8.96 21.18 14.33
CA CYS A 299 9.17 22.59 14.65
C CYS A 299 8.38 23.01 15.91
N MET A 300 7.11 22.62 16.02
CA MET A 300 6.29 22.91 17.19
C MET A 300 6.86 22.29 18.45
N THR A 301 7.32 21.04 18.38
CA THR A 301 7.98 20.37 19.51
C THR A 301 9.27 21.08 19.90
N ALA A 302 10.09 21.51 18.92
CA ALA A 302 11.30 22.27 19.18
C ALA A 302 11.00 23.60 19.88
N VAL A 303 9.99 24.34 19.44
CA VAL A 303 9.54 25.59 20.09
C VAL A 303 9.08 25.32 21.53
N LEU A 304 8.28 24.27 21.76
CA LEU A 304 7.85 23.90 23.10
C LEU A 304 9.04 23.55 24.00
N CYS A 305 10.01 22.78 23.51
CA CYS A 305 11.23 22.46 24.25
C CYS A 305 12.01 23.72 24.63
N LEU A 306 12.15 24.68 23.71
CA LEU A 306 12.81 25.97 23.99
C LEU A 306 12.03 26.81 25.00
N CYS A 307 10.70 26.86 24.92
CA CYS A 307 9.85 27.52 25.88
C CYS A 307 10.01 26.92 27.30
N PHE A 308 9.99 25.59 27.38
CA PHE A 308 10.20 24.90 28.68
C PHE A 308 11.61 25.18 29.26
N LEU A 309 12.65 25.12 28.42
CA LEU A 309 14.00 25.49 28.84
C LEU A 309 14.04 26.93 29.38
N TYR A 310 13.42 27.86 28.66
CA TYR A 310 13.39 29.26 29.09
C TYR A 310 12.64 29.46 30.40
N ILE A 311 11.46 28.85 30.56
CA ILE A 311 10.62 28.94 31.76
C ILE A 311 11.37 28.35 32.98
N GLN A 312 12.02 27.20 32.80
CA GLN A 312 12.75 26.52 33.89
C GLN A 312 14.06 27.23 34.25
N TYR A 313 14.76 27.79 33.25
CA TYR A 313 16.04 28.46 33.49
C TYR A 313 15.89 29.84 34.12
N LYS A 314 14.80 30.57 33.84
CA LYS A 314 14.57 31.93 34.34
C LYS A 314 14.56 32.01 35.87
N PRO A 315 13.82 31.18 36.64
CA PRO A 315 13.82 31.20 38.09
C PRO A 315 15.19 30.80 38.68
N LEU A 316 15.85 29.81 38.06
CA LEU A 316 17.17 29.36 38.50
C LEU A 316 18.22 30.48 38.40
N ASN A 317 18.20 31.20 37.26
CA ASN A 317 19.11 32.33 37.06
C ASN A 317 18.81 33.53 37.98
N ARG A 318 17.54 33.71 38.38
CA ARG A 318 17.13 34.74 39.35
C ARG A 318 17.64 34.41 40.74
N LEU A 319 17.44 33.19 41.22
CA LEU A 319 17.97 32.69 42.46
C LEU A 319 19.50 32.79 42.52
N ARG A 320 20.19 32.43 41.45
CA ARG A 320 21.66 32.56 41.35
C ARG A 320 22.12 34.01 41.48
N LYS A 321 21.44 34.97 40.85
CA LYS A 321 21.78 36.40 40.96
C LYS A 321 21.56 36.96 42.36
N GLU A 322 20.47 36.60 43.01
CA GLU A 322 20.16 37.05 44.41
C GLU A 322 21.18 36.48 45.41
N LEU A 323 21.54 35.20 45.29
CA LEU A 323 22.54 34.57 46.15
C LEU A 323 23.97 35.07 45.89
N ALA A 324 24.33 35.35 44.62
CA ALA A 324 25.64 35.92 44.28
C ALA A 324 25.82 37.36 44.80
N GLY A 325 24.72 38.11 44.95
CA GLY A 325 24.73 39.46 45.58
C GLY A 325 24.98 39.47 47.09
N THR A 326 24.68 38.37 47.77
CA THR A 326 24.83 38.24 49.22
C THR A 326 26.14 37.57 49.66
N ALA A 327 26.69 36.69 48.82
CA ALA A 327 27.94 35.97 49.07
C ALA A 327 29.09 36.60 48.29
N GLY A 328 29.91 37.42 48.91
CA GLY A 328 31.05 38.13 48.30
C GLY A 328 32.21 37.23 47.78
N HIS A 329 31.96 35.96 47.48
CA HIS A 329 32.93 35.01 46.99
C HIS A 329 32.54 34.51 45.61
N ALA A 330 33.52 34.47 44.67
CA ALA A 330 33.37 33.88 43.37
C ALA A 330 33.04 32.39 43.50
N LEU A 331 31.77 32.04 43.27
CA LEU A 331 31.25 30.66 43.31
C LEU A 331 31.82 29.89 42.12
N SER A 332 32.83 29.06 42.35
CA SER A 332 33.41 28.14 41.41
C SER A 332 32.70 26.79 41.50
N GLY A 333 32.02 26.34 40.41
CA GLY A 333 31.35 25.04 40.35
C GLY A 333 30.06 25.03 39.50
N ASN A 334 29.33 23.91 39.51
CA ASN A 334 28.04 23.75 38.82
C ASN A 334 26.93 24.55 39.57
N GLU A 335 25.91 25.03 38.84
CA GLU A 335 24.79 25.81 39.40
C GLU A 335 24.10 25.14 40.60
N TYR A 336 24.00 23.81 40.60
CA TYR A 336 23.48 23.05 41.75
C TYR A 336 24.38 23.08 42.94
N ASP A 337 25.70 22.95 42.75
CA ASP A 337 26.68 22.98 43.82
C ASP A 337 26.74 24.37 44.45
N GLN A 338 26.57 25.43 43.64
CA GLN A 338 26.47 26.83 44.12
C GLN A 338 25.21 27.06 44.93
N LEU A 339 24.06 26.59 44.51
CA LEU A 339 22.79 26.69 45.21
C LEU A 339 22.84 25.88 46.55
N LEU A 340 23.40 24.67 46.51
CA LEU A 340 23.55 23.84 47.70
C LEU A 340 24.50 24.47 48.70
N ALA A 341 25.64 25.02 48.27
CA ALA A 341 26.56 25.74 49.15
C ALA A 341 25.91 26.96 49.76
N ALA A 342 25.20 27.79 48.95
CA ALA A 342 24.51 28.97 49.47
C ALA A 342 23.37 28.62 50.46
N PHE A 343 22.64 27.53 50.18
CA PHE A 343 21.61 27.06 51.13
C PHE A 343 22.20 26.52 52.41
N THR A 344 23.36 25.84 52.35
CA THR A 344 24.07 25.33 53.54
C THR A 344 24.62 26.48 54.37
N ASP A 345 25.18 27.51 53.72
CA ASP A 345 25.65 28.72 54.39
C ASP A 345 24.51 29.49 55.05
N ALA A 346 23.38 29.65 54.36
CA ALA A 346 22.20 30.32 54.94
C ALA A 346 21.65 29.56 56.16
N LYS A 347 21.66 28.21 56.08
CA LYS A 347 21.25 27.37 57.21
C LYS A 347 22.21 27.45 58.34
N SER A 348 23.52 27.40 58.12
CA SER A 348 24.53 27.52 59.15
C SER A 348 24.49 28.91 59.83
N SER A 349 24.32 29.98 59.01
CA SER A 349 24.15 31.35 59.58
C SER A 349 22.89 31.48 60.44
N ARG A 350 21.77 30.86 60.02
CA ARG A 350 20.56 30.84 60.87
C ARG A 350 20.80 30.11 62.21
N ASP A 351 21.45 28.95 62.12
CA ASP A 351 21.72 28.13 63.28
C ASP A 351 22.72 28.84 64.22
N GLN A 352 23.70 29.57 63.66
CA GLN A 352 24.60 30.46 64.48
C GLN A 352 23.83 31.61 65.14
N ILE A 353 22.96 32.28 64.39
CA ILE A 353 22.13 33.37 64.95
C ILE A 353 21.25 32.83 66.09
N GLN A 354 20.68 31.65 65.89
CA GLN A 354 19.83 31.00 66.87
C GLN A 354 20.65 30.67 68.18
N MET A 355 21.86 30.12 68.03
CA MET A 355 22.76 29.88 69.16
C MET A 355 23.17 31.18 69.88
N LEU A 356 23.48 32.24 69.14
CA LEU A 356 23.80 33.55 69.74
C LEU A 356 22.59 34.08 70.50
N TRP A 357 21.39 34.00 70.01
CA TRP A 357 20.16 34.38 70.64
C TRP A 357 19.92 33.56 71.94
N GLU A 358 20.14 32.26 71.89
CA GLU A 358 20.02 31.38 73.07
C GLU A 358 21.06 31.69 74.16
N ASN A 359 22.32 31.91 73.70
CA ASN A 359 23.37 32.29 74.63
C ASN A 359 23.10 33.65 75.27
N GLN A 360 22.74 34.66 74.52
CA GLN A 360 22.42 35.99 74.98
C GLN A 360 21.19 35.96 75.91
N ARG A 361 20.21 35.15 75.61
CA ARG A 361 19.06 34.93 76.46
C ARG A 361 19.43 34.24 77.77
N ASN A 362 20.37 33.30 77.75
CA ASN A 362 20.85 32.64 78.96
C ASN A 362 21.71 33.57 79.83
N GLU A 363 22.56 34.41 79.24
CA GLU A 363 23.31 35.44 79.96
C GLU A 363 22.35 36.43 80.64
N LEU A 364 21.37 36.95 79.96
CA LEU A 364 20.35 37.81 80.50
C LEU A 364 19.54 37.15 81.62
N ARG A 365 19.28 35.84 81.49
CA ARG A 365 18.64 35.06 82.57
C ARG A 365 19.51 34.95 83.78
N GLN A 366 20.81 34.70 83.63
CA GLN A 366 21.76 34.63 84.76
C GLN A 366 21.91 35.99 85.49
N GLU A 367 22.07 37.06 84.70
CA GLU A 367 22.15 38.42 85.23
C GLU A 367 20.88 38.82 85.99
N PHE A 368 19.72 38.47 85.47
CA PHE A 368 18.44 38.70 86.10
C PHE A 368 18.31 37.93 87.44
N VAL A 369 18.65 36.61 87.37
CA VAL A 369 18.61 35.81 88.64
C VAL A 369 19.60 36.33 89.66
N GLN A 370 20.78 36.75 89.27
CA GLN A 370 21.79 37.29 90.13
C GLN A 370 21.35 38.63 90.74
N SER A 371 20.78 39.54 89.99
CA SER A 371 20.26 40.81 90.50
C SER A 371 19.05 40.62 91.42
N CYS A 372 18.27 39.58 91.26
CA CYS A 372 17.21 39.20 92.16
C CYS A 372 17.75 38.66 93.46
N ILE A 373 18.86 37.90 93.47
CA ILE A 373 19.50 37.36 94.68
C ILE A 373 20.23 38.46 95.50
N GLU A 374 20.87 39.38 94.78
CA GLU A 374 21.63 40.50 95.46
C GLU A 374 20.73 41.61 96.02
N GLY A 375 19.44 41.62 95.64
CA GLY A 375 18.45 42.55 96.16
C GLY A 375 18.55 43.98 95.64
N ASP A 376 19.29 44.20 94.58
CA ASP A 376 19.62 45.54 94.07
C ASP A 376 18.50 46.16 93.16
N VAL A 377 17.43 45.43 92.84
CA VAL A 377 16.36 45.95 91.97
C VAL A 377 14.99 45.62 92.56
N VAL A 378 14.24 46.61 92.95
CA VAL A 378 12.81 46.46 93.26
C VAL A 378 11.99 46.59 91.96
N TYR A 379 11.55 45.46 91.45
CA TYR A 379 10.66 45.47 90.29
C TYR A 379 9.19 45.57 90.71
N ASP A 380 8.43 46.47 90.05
CA ASP A 380 6.96 46.47 90.11
C ASP A 380 6.42 45.21 89.47
N GLU A 381 5.39 44.61 90.05
CA GLU A 381 4.83 43.31 89.69
C GLU A 381 4.52 43.19 88.15
N LYS A 382 4.10 44.25 87.52
CA LYS A 382 3.86 44.33 86.10
C LYS A 382 5.14 44.26 85.20
N HIS A 383 6.21 44.89 85.70
CA HIS A 383 7.51 44.88 85.05
C HIS A 383 8.18 43.49 85.17
N LEU A 384 8.03 42.87 86.32
CA LEU A 384 8.54 41.50 86.52
C LEU A 384 7.91 40.49 85.59
N HIS A 385 6.60 40.51 85.41
CA HIS A 385 5.91 39.64 84.43
C HIS A 385 6.36 39.87 82.99
N GLN A 386 6.54 41.08 82.55
CA GLN A 386 7.03 41.39 81.21
C GLN A 386 8.47 40.91 80.94
N VAL A 387 9.32 40.99 81.95
CA VAL A 387 10.71 40.51 81.81
C VAL A 387 10.77 38.99 81.86
N LEU A 388 10.00 38.33 82.71
CA LEU A 388 9.89 36.87 82.76
C LEU A 388 9.32 36.30 81.44
N GLU A 389 8.31 36.93 80.91
CA GLU A 389 7.75 36.54 79.59
C GLU A 389 8.75 36.70 78.44
N ARG A 390 9.52 37.80 78.44
CA ARG A 390 10.59 37.99 77.41
C ARG A 390 11.75 37.02 77.57
N LEU A 391 12.05 36.58 78.79
CA LEU A 391 13.11 35.62 79.09
C LEU A 391 12.62 34.18 78.98
N ASP A 392 11.31 33.95 78.71
CA ASP A 392 10.69 32.63 78.71
C ASP A 392 11.10 31.78 79.94
N ALA A 393 11.24 32.47 81.07
CA ALA A 393 11.56 31.87 82.35
C ALA A 393 10.23 31.51 83.01
N GLY A 394 9.66 30.37 82.66
CA GLY A 394 8.51 29.81 83.37
C GLY A 394 8.95 29.37 84.78
N PHE A 395 8.83 30.23 85.74
CA PHE A 395 8.81 29.80 87.13
C PHE A 395 7.41 29.29 87.46
N SER A 396 7.24 27.95 87.33
CA SER A 396 6.08 27.27 87.90
C SER A 396 6.37 26.86 89.30
N GLY A 397 5.99 27.71 90.24
CA GLY A 397 6.05 27.40 91.64
C GLY A 397 5.41 28.50 92.44
N ASP A 398 4.34 28.20 93.18
CA ASP A 398 3.74 29.03 94.21
C ASP A 398 4.80 29.30 95.33
N TRP A 399 5.55 30.40 95.19
CA TRP A 399 6.38 30.95 96.22
C TRP A 399 5.94 32.42 96.45
N PHE A 400 4.86 32.52 97.30
CA PHE A 400 4.65 33.53 98.27
C PHE A 400 3.36 33.23 99.04
#